data_5fa88bf021c254421063905dd202b45d
#
_entry.id   5fa88bf021c254421063905dd202b45d
#
_cell.length_a   1.000
_cell.length_b   1.000
_cell.length_c   1.000
_cell.angle_alpha   90.00
_cell.angle_beta   90.00
_cell.angle_gamma   90.00
#
_symmetry.space_group_name_H-M   'P 1'
#
loop_
_entity.id
_entity.type
_entity.pdbx_description
1 polymer ?
#
loop_
_entity_poly.entity_id
_entity_poly.type
_entity_poly.pdbx_seq_one_letter_code
_entity_poly.pdbx_strand_id
1 'polypeptide(L)'
;MLEQQQTISFSDYSSLYDLIIPKDNLLRQITDLVDFSFVYQELQDKYCHDNGRTAESTIRMFKYLLLKVIYNISYVDVVERTRYDMSFKYFLGLTPEETNLINPSSLTKFRRLRLKNMDLLDLLIKKTVSIAIEAGVLKSRTIIVDATHTHSRSNPISAAKSLEYYCKAVIKVVNSVDDSMELPELPKEKKYSSIMTAAKTIVATVEADAATANMPAVKERLNMLKETISDAETRGVISKDEDARTGHKTAHSSFFGYKTHIAMSDERIITAATVTSGEKGDGQQLPELIKKTEEAGMEVDSIVADKAYSSKENLKMAKENNMRLSARLSSVIDGNRTNKLPFEYNKDADLYVCPAGHLAKWKEMNNRKNDKRHRNSSITYYFDVDKCKVCPLREGCYKEGAKTKTYAITIKSDEQLEQIEYQKTEEFINLQRKRYKIEAKNSELKNVLGYDRALSYGLSCMEMQGALTIFAANVKRIIKLMQNA
;
A
#
# COMPACT_ATOMS: atom_id res chain seq x y z
N MET A 1 -30.12 7.50 17.91
CA MET A 1 -30.47 8.94 17.75
C MET A 1 -29.20 9.75 18.02
N LEU A 2 -28.83 10.67 17.14
CA LEU A 2 -27.76 11.64 17.39
C LEU A 2 -28.38 12.92 17.96
N GLU A 3 -27.73 13.51 18.95
CA GLU A 3 -28.10 14.86 19.40
C GLU A 3 -27.57 15.88 18.39
N GLN A 4 -28.45 16.79 17.96
CA GLN A 4 -28.10 17.84 16.99
C GLN A 4 -27.21 18.95 17.58
N GLN A 5 -27.19 19.10 18.89
CA GLN A 5 -26.33 20.04 19.59
C GLN A 5 -25.33 19.31 20.49
N GLN A 6 -24.06 19.71 20.40
CA GLN A 6 -23.12 19.35 21.46
C GLN A 6 -23.53 20.07 22.74
N THR A 7 -23.93 19.30 23.74
CA THR A 7 -24.17 19.86 25.09
C THR A 7 -22.85 20.34 25.64
N ILE A 8 -22.69 21.65 25.83
CA ILE A 8 -21.54 22.19 26.56
C ILE A 8 -21.76 21.79 28.02
N SER A 9 -20.95 20.86 28.49
CA SER A 9 -20.96 20.47 29.89
C SER A 9 -20.30 21.57 30.70
N PHE A 10 -21.08 22.34 31.43
CA PHE A 10 -20.55 23.29 32.41
C PHE A 10 -20.09 22.51 33.66
N SER A 11 -18.88 22.76 34.10
CA SER A 11 -18.32 22.22 35.32
C SER A 11 -17.60 23.31 36.06
N ASP A 12 -17.78 23.37 37.38
CA ASP A 12 -17.05 24.27 38.27
C ASP A 12 -15.54 24.03 38.22
N TYR A 13 -15.13 22.86 37.77
CA TYR A 13 -13.74 22.44 37.66
C TYR A 13 -13.09 22.72 36.30
N SER A 14 -13.83 23.33 35.33
CA SER A 14 -13.31 23.58 33.97
C SER A 14 -12.05 24.40 33.92
N SER A 15 -11.86 25.30 34.91
CA SER A 15 -10.65 26.12 35.07
C SER A 15 -9.38 25.29 35.33
N LEU A 16 -9.50 24.04 35.79
CA LEU A 16 -8.36 23.14 35.96
C LEU A 16 -7.65 22.84 34.64
N TYR A 17 -8.35 22.84 33.54
CA TYR A 17 -7.72 22.63 32.23
C TYR A 17 -6.73 23.74 31.88
N ASP A 18 -7.06 24.98 32.18
CA ASP A 18 -6.15 26.11 31.93
C ASP A 18 -4.98 26.15 32.90
N LEU A 19 -5.19 25.65 34.13
CA LEU A 19 -4.17 25.53 35.11
C LEU A 19 -3.17 24.39 34.87
N ILE A 20 -3.68 23.22 34.42
CA ILE A 20 -2.90 21.97 34.36
C ILE A 20 -2.31 21.73 32.98
N ILE A 21 -3.04 22.07 31.91
CA ILE A 21 -2.62 21.76 30.54
C ILE A 21 -1.92 22.98 29.94
N PRO A 22 -0.62 22.91 29.64
CA PRO A 22 0.12 24.03 29.03
C PRO A 22 -0.45 24.36 27.64
N LYS A 23 -0.30 25.62 27.21
CA LYS A 23 -0.78 26.08 25.89
C LYS A 23 -0.07 25.38 24.71
N ASP A 24 1.16 24.94 24.91
CA ASP A 24 1.95 24.19 23.94
C ASP A 24 1.67 22.67 23.95
N ASN A 25 0.72 22.20 24.76
CA ASN A 25 0.29 20.81 24.73
C ASN A 25 -0.29 20.45 23.36
N LEU A 26 0.19 19.35 22.78
CA LEU A 26 -0.19 18.90 21.43
C LEU A 26 -1.71 18.78 21.25
N LEU A 27 -2.43 18.18 22.21
CA LEU A 27 -3.88 17.96 22.09
C LEU A 27 -4.66 19.28 22.17
N ARG A 28 -4.16 20.25 22.93
CA ARG A 28 -4.72 21.60 22.96
C ARG A 28 -4.53 22.30 21.61
N GLN A 29 -3.32 22.26 21.07
CA GLN A 29 -3.03 22.83 19.75
C GLN A 29 -3.84 22.16 18.62
N ILE A 30 -4.08 20.86 18.70
CA ILE A 30 -4.96 20.17 17.74
C ILE A 30 -6.40 20.65 17.88
N THR A 31 -6.89 20.86 19.11
CA THR A 31 -8.27 21.33 19.33
C THR A 31 -8.45 22.77 18.81
N ASP A 32 -7.45 23.61 18.97
CA ASP A 32 -7.47 25.00 18.50
C ASP A 32 -7.35 25.09 16.96
N LEU A 33 -6.61 24.18 16.34
CA LEU A 33 -6.35 24.16 14.89
C LEU A 33 -7.48 23.52 14.08
N VAL A 34 -8.12 22.46 14.60
CA VAL A 34 -9.03 21.61 13.82
C VAL A 34 -10.46 21.76 14.32
N ASP A 35 -11.32 22.31 13.47
CA ASP A 35 -12.77 22.18 13.66
C ASP A 35 -13.21 20.77 13.24
N PHE A 36 -13.67 19.99 14.22
CA PHE A 36 -14.14 18.61 14.03
C PHE A 36 -15.61 18.50 13.65
N SER A 37 -16.32 19.61 13.41
CA SER A 37 -17.76 19.62 13.05
C SER A 37 -18.04 18.80 11.78
N PHE A 38 -17.09 18.74 10.84
CA PHE A 38 -17.19 17.93 9.63
C PHE A 38 -17.49 16.44 9.92
N VAL A 39 -16.99 15.90 11.04
CA VAL A 39 -17.24 14.51 11.43
C VAL A 39 -18.73 14.26 11.70
N TYR A 40 -19.39 15.24 12.32
CA TYR A 40 -20.84 15.16 12.53
C TYR A 40 -21.58 15.22 11.19
N GLN A 41 -21.21 16.17 10.33
CA GLN A 41 -21.84 16.37 9.02
C GLN A 41 -21.78 15.11 8.16
N GLU A 42 -20.62 14.45 8.12
CA GLU A 42 -20.39 13.23 7.33
C GLU A 42 -21.07 11.99 7.91
N LEU A 43 -21.41 11.98 9.19
CA LEU A 43 -21.93 10.79 9.86
C LEU A 43 -23.40 10.86 10.24
N GLN A 44 -24.02 12.04 10.24
CA GLN A 44 -25.40 12.22 10.72
C GLN A 44 -26.40 11.31 10.00
N ASP A 45 -26.28 11.13 8.69
CA ASP A 45 -27.18 10.29 7.89
C ASP A 45 -27.03 8.78 8.14
N LYS A 46 -25.97 8.38 8.84
CA LYS A 46 -25.75 6.99 9.24
C LYS A 46 -26.41 6.61 10.57
N TYR A 47 -27.13 7.55 11.16
CA TYR A 47 -27.86 7.35 12.41
C TYR A 47 -29.37 7.57 12.21
N CYS A 48 -30.16 6.79 12.95
CA CYS A 48 -31.59 6.98 12.95
C CYS A 48 -31.94 8.27 13.70
N HIS A 49 -32.84 9.11 13.12
CA HIS A 49 -33.22 10.40 13.71
C HIS A 49 -34.20 10.23 14.87
N ASP A 50 -35.14 9.28 14.77
CA ASP A 50 -36.34 9.25 15.58
C ASP A 50 -36.48 8.05 16.53
N ASN A 51 -35.54 7.07 16.45
CA ASN A 51 -35.69 5.82 17.21
C ASN A 51 -34.36 5.34 17.79
N GLY A 52 -34.39 4.79 18.99
CA GLY A 52 -33.32 4.14 19.68
C GLY A 52 -32.66 4.98 20.79
N ARG A 53 -31.72 4.36 21.51
CA ARG A 53 -30.94 5.02 22.57
C ARG A 53 -30.07 6.12 21.98
N THR A 54 -29.91 7.23 22.70
CA THR A 54 -28.97 8.31 22.37
C THR A 54 -27.56 7.73 22.15
N ALA A 55 -26.98 8.06 21.00
CA ALA A 55 -25.63 7.63 20.65
C ALA A 55 -24.61 8.57 21.26
N GLU A 56 -23.42 8.03 21.55
CA GLU A 56 -22.25 8.84 21.92
C GLU A 56 -21.90 9.80 20.77
N SER A 57 -21.41 11.00 21.11
CA SER A 57 -21.01 12.01 20.14
C SER A 57 -20.03 11.45 19.08
N THR A 58 -20.38 11.60 17.81
CA THR A 58 -19.56 11.14 16.68
C THR A 58 -18.18 11.81 16.69
N ILE A 59 -18.12 13.08 17.04
CA ILE A 59 -16.89 13.86 17.17
C ILE A 59 -16.00 13.27 18.29
N ARG A 60 -16.61 12.98 19.45
CA ARG A 60 -15.88 12.36 20.58
C ARG A 60 -15.35 10.98 20.20
N MET A 61 -16.17 10.16 19.57
CA MET A 61 -15.76 8.83 19.09
C MET A 61 -14.61 8.92 18.10
N PHE A 62 -14.64 9.87 17.17
CA PHE A 62 -13.56 10.11 16.22
C PHE A 62 -12.27 10.59 16.92
N LYS A 63 -12.38 11.50 17.87
CA LYS A 63 -11.26 11.96 18.70
C LYS A 63 -10.60 10.83 19.50
N TYR A 64 -11.36 9.86 20.01
CA TYR A 64 -10.82 8.64 20.62
C TYR A 64 -9.96 7.82 19.63
N LEU A 65 -10.41 7.69 18.36
CA LEU A 65 -9.62 7.01 17.33
C LEU A 65 -8.32 7.77 17.01
N LEU A 66 -8.35 9.11 17.02
CA LEU A 66 -7.15 9.92 16.85
C LEU A 66 -6.18 9.77 18.02
N LEU A 67 -6.64 9.77 19.26
CA LEU A 67 -5.80 9.51 20.44
C LEU A 67 -5.08 8.18 20.33
N LYS A 68 -5.81 7.13 19.90
CA LYS A 68 -5.22 5.83 19.65
C LYS A 68 -4.03 5.89 18.68
N VAL A 69 -4.18 6.62 17.58
CA VAL A 69 -3.15 6.74 16.55
C VAL A 69 -2.00 7.63 17.01
N ILE A 70 -2.29 8.81 17.57
CA ILE A 70 -1.29 9.79 18.01
C ILE A 70 -0.33 9.18 19.03
N TYR A 71 -0.85 8.37 19.97
CA TYR A 71 -0.08 7.75 21.05
C TYR A 71 0.27 6.28 20.79
N ASN A 72 -0.19 5.72 19.67
CA ASN A 72 0.03 4.32 19.26
C ASN A 72 -0.29 3.30 20.36
N ILE A 73 -1.46 3.44 20.99
CA ILE A 73 -1.93 2.60 22.11
C ILE A 73 -3.21 1.84 21.73
N SER A 74 -3.64 0.88 22.55
CA SER A 74 -4.85 0.09 22.33
C SER A 74 -6.13 0.89 22.64
N TYR A 75 -7.30 0.41 22.20
CA TYR A 75 -8.58 1.03 22.58
C TYR A 75 -8.85 0.95 24.07
N VAL A 76 -8.40 -0.11 24.72
CA VAL A 76 -8.53 -0.26 26.18
C VAL A 76 -7.69 0.81 26.87
N ASP A 77 -6.42 0.94 26.47
CA ASP A 77 -5.49 1.91 27.08
C ASP A 77 -5.95 3.36 26.85
N VAL A 78 -6.51 3.68 25.67
CA VAL A 78 -7.06 5.03 25.41
C VAL A 78 -8.14 5.37 26.42
N VAL A 79 -9.13 4.47 26.60
CA VAL A 79 -10.23 4.70 27.53
C VAL A 79 -9.73 4.74 28.96
N GLU A 80 -8.87 3.81 29.35
CA GLU A 80 -8.33 3.76 30.70
C GLU A 80 -7.50 5.01 31.03
N ARG A 81 -6.62 5.43 30.11
CA ARG A 81 -5.84 6.66 30.27
C ARG A 81 -6.71 7.92 30.36
N THR A 82 -7.85 7.96 29.67
CA THR A 82 -8.79 9.08 29.76
C THR A 82 -9.32 9.29 31.18
N ARG A 83 -9.29 8.29 32.06
CA ARG A 83 -9.75 8.43 33.45
C ARG A 83 -8.96 9.47 34.24
N TYR A 84 -7.65 9.55 33.99
CA TYR A 84 -6.74 10.39 34.79
C TYR A 84 -5.93 11.39 33.97
N ASP A 85 -5.90 11.29 32.65
CA ASP A 85 -5.16 12.24 31.79
C ASP A 85 -6.05 13.44 31.45
N MET A 86 -5.77 14.57 32.06
CA MET A 86 -6.52 15.81 31.86
C MET A 86 -6.45 16.31 30.42
N SER A 87 -5.34 16.08 29.72
CA SER A 87 -5.21 16.45 28.31
C SER A 87 -6.11 15.61 27.40
N PHE A 88 -6.30 14.32 27.71
CA PHE A 88 -7.24 13.45 27.02
C PHE A 88 -8.69 13.89 27.25
N LYS A 89 -9.06 14.18 28.51
CA LYS A 89 -10.40 14.69 28.84
C LYS A 89 -10.69 16.01 28.12
N TYR A 90 -9.76 16.96 28.15
CA TYR A 90 -9.88 18.22 27.42
C TYR A 90 -10.11 17.98 25.92
N PHE A 91 -9.26 17.18 25.29
CA PHE A 91 -9.37 16.89 23.86
C PHE A 91 -10.71 16.25 23.48
N LEU A 92 -11.24 15.38 24.32
CA LEU A 92 -12.51 14.71 24.13
C LEU A 92 -13.73 15.57 24.44
N GLY A 93 -13.54 16.75 25.04
CA GLY A 93 -14.64 17.63 25.49
C GLY A 93 -15.41 17.02 26.66
N LEU A 94 -14.73 16.31 27.55
CA LEU A 94 -15.25 15.80 28.81
C LEU A 94 -15.04 16.85 29.92
N THR A 95 -15.75 16.73 31.04
CA THR A 95 -15.43 17.54 32.24
C THR A 95 -14.28 16.91 33.04
N PRO A 96 -13.53 17.67 33.84
CA PRO A 96 -12.42 17.16 34.63
C PRO A 96 -12.80 15.99 35.55
N GLU A 97 -13.96 16.05 36.15
CA GLU A 97 -14.53 15.07 37.09
C GLU A 97 -15.20 13.88 36.38
N GLU A 98 -15.38 13.91 35.05
CA GLU A 98 -16.11 12.83 34.34
C GLU A 98 -15.42 11.47 34.51
N THR A 99 -16.17 10.51 35.01
CA THR A 99 -15.71 9.13 35.26
C THR A 99 -16.45 8.10 34.42
N ASN A 100 -17.66 8.47 33.91
CA ASN A 100 -18.49 7.57 33.11
C ASN A 100 -18.03 7.55 31.64
N LEU A 101 -17.00 6.77 31.37
CA LEU A 101 -16.40 6.68 30.04
C LEU A 101 -17.04 5.60 29.19
N ILE A 102 -16.85 5.69 27.89
CA ILE A 102 -17.31 4.69 26.93
C ILE A 102 -16.67 3.32 27.15
N ASN A 103 -17.37 2.26 26.75
CA ASN A 103 -16.76 0.94 26.68
C ASN A 103 -15.80 0.88 25.47
N PRO A 104 -14.56 0.36 25.62
CA PRO A 104 -13.60 0.23 24.50
C PRO A 104 -14.14 -0.49 23.27
N SER A 105 -15.06 -1.46 23.46
CA SER A 105 -15.71 -2.15 22.34
C SER A 105 -16.58 -1.24 21.48
N SER A 106 -17.06 -0.12 22.02
CA SER A 106 -17.85 0.89 21.28
C SER A 106 -17.02 1.53 20.17
N LEU A 107 -15.70 1.73 20.36
CA LEU A 107 -14.79 2.23 19.33
C LEU A 107 -14.66 1.25 18.16
N THR A 108 -14.61 -0.05 18.45
CA THR A 108 -14.60 -1.09 17.41
C THR A 108 -15.92 -1.09 16.62
N LYS A 109 -17.06 -0.97 17.30
CA LYS A 109 -18.38 -0.88 16.67
C LYS A 109 -18.49 0.39 15.82
N PHE A 110 -18.10 1.55 16.35
CA PHE A 110 -18.10 2.81 15.64
C PHE A 110 -17.29 2.73 14.33
N ARG A 111 -16.05 2.25 14.41
CA ARG A 111 -15.20 2.05 13.24
C ARG A 111 -15.85 1.13 12.20
N ARG A 112 -16.38 -0.03 12.62
CA ARG A 112 -16.92 -1.04 11.70
C ARG A 112 -18.29 -0.67 11.11
N LEU A 113 -19.13 0.04 11.86
CA LEU A 113 -20.50 0.29 11.47
C LEU A 113 -20.72 1.71 10.90
N ARG A 114 -19.93 2.69 11.34
CA ARG A 114 -20.14 4.09 10.96
C ARG A 114 -19.10 4.61 9.96
N LEU A 115 -17.84 4.20 10.10
CA LEU A 115 -16.77 4.63 9.19
C LEU A 115 -16.57 3.70 7.99
N LYS A 116 -17.16 2.51 7.99
CA LYS A 116 -17.07 1.59 6.85
C LYS A 116 -17.75 2.18 5.61
N ASN A 117 -17.16 1.94 4.44
CA ASN A 117 -17.66 2.42 3.14
C ASN A 117 -17.75 3.96 3.03
N MET A 118 -16.89 4.68 3.76
CA MET A 118 -16.64 6.10 3.55
C MET A 118 -15.33 6.26 2.81
N ASP A 119 -15.25 7.26 1.97
CA ASP A 119 -13.98 7.72 1.41
C ASP A 119 -13.22 8.58 2.44
N LEU A 120 -12.97 7.95 3.60
CA LEU A 120 -12.38 8.62 4.75
C LEU A 120 -10.95 9.09 4.47
N LEU A 121 -10.22 8.36 3.62
CA LEU A 121 -8.83 8.67 3.30
C LEU A 121 -8.73 10.03 2.60
N ASP A 122 -9.48 10.21 1.52
CA ASP A 122 -9.47 11.44 0.75
C ASP A 122 -10.11 12.60 1.53
N LEU A 123 -11.19 12.34 2.26
CA LEU A 123 -11.84 13.34 3.12
C LEU A 123 -10.86 13.95 4.14
N LEU A 124 -10.15 13.10 4.88
CA LEU A 124 -9.25 13.57 5.94
C LEU A 124 -7.99 14.24 5.38
N ILE A 125 -7.50 13.78 4.24
CA ILE A 125 -6.38 14.43 3.55
C ILE A 125 -6.82 15.82 3.05
N LYS A 126 -7.93 15.93 2.33
CA LYS A 126 -8.48 17.21 1.85
C LYS A 126 -8.67 18.20 3.00
N LYS A 127 -9.22 17.75 4.14
CA LYS A 127 -9.39 18.61 5.33
C LYS A 127 -8.06 19.13 5.87
N THR A 128 -7.02 18.28 5.97
CA THR A 128 -5.71 18.74 6.46
C THR A 128 -4.97 19.64 5.46
N VAL A 129 -5.14 19.41 4.16
CA VAL A 129 -4.58 20.27 3.11
C VAL A 129 -5.24 21.66 3.15
N SER A 130 -6.58 21.72 3.27
CA SER A 130 -7.31 22.99 3.45
C SER A 130 -6.78 23.78 4.66
N ILE A 131 -6.67 23.13 5.83
CA ILE A 131 -6.12 23.75 7.04
C ILE A 131 -4.69 24.29 6.79
N ALA A 132 -3.86 23.54 6.08
CA ALA A 132 -2.48 23.94 5.79
C ALA A 132 -2.40 25.15 4.84
N ILE A 133 -3.31 25.21 3.86
CA ILE A 133 -3.43 26.36 2.93
C ILE A 133 -3.94 27.58 3.70
N GLU A 134 -5.00 27.45 4.49
CA GLU A 134 -5.58 28.52 5.31
C GLU A 134 -4.58 29.10 6.32
N ALA A 135 -3.78 28.21 6.93
CA ALA A 135 -2.70 28.60 7.83
C ALA A 135 -1.46 29.21 7.11
N GLY A 136 -1.44 29.23 5.78
CA GLY A 136 -0.33 29.75 4.97
C GLY A 136 0.98 28.97 5.06
N VAL A 137 0.93 27.70 5.52
CA VAL A 137 2.10 26.85 5.70
C VAL A 137 2.37 25.89 4.54
N LEU A 138 1.42 25.74 3.61
CA LEU A 138 1.57 25.00 2.37
C LEU A 138 1.74 25.98 1.22
N LYS A 139 2.96 26.09 0.68
CA LYS A 139 3.34 27.10 -0.33
C LYS A 139 3.94 26.49 -1.60
N SER A 140 4.49 25.29 -1.50
CA SER A 140 5.15 24.59 -2.57
C SER A 140 4.15 24.05 -3.59
N ARG A 141 4.57 24.02 -4.86
CA ARG A 141 3.89 23.31 -5.96
C ARG A 141 4.64 22.04 -6.36
N THR A 142 5.54 21.58 -5.50
CA THR A 142 6.33 20.37 -5.70
C THR A 142 5.77 19.25 -4.84
N ILE A 143 5.45 18.12 -5.45
CA ILE A 143 5.13 16.89 -4.74
C ILE A 143 6.28 15.89 -4.81
N ILE A 144 6.47 15.15 -3.73
CA ILE A 144 7.39 14.03 -3.63
C ILE A 144 6.54 12.77 -3.49
N VAL A 145 6.76 11.81 -4.39
CA VAL A 145 5.92 10.60 -4.47
C VAL A 145 6.74 9.37 -4.15
N ASP A 146 6.20 8.51 -3.33
CA ASP A 146 6.79 7.22 -2.96
C ASP A 146 5.71 6.24 -2.48
N ALA A 147 6.05 4.96 -2.37
CA ALA A 147 5.19 3.94 -1.81
C ALA A 147 5.77 3.36 -0.52
N THR A 148 4.94 3.26 0.50
CA THR A 148 5.31 2.55 1.73
C THR A 148 4.50 1.26 1.85
N HIS A 149 5.13 0.19 2.36
CA HIS A 149 4.45 -1.10 2.55
C HIS A 149 4.05 -1.29 4.01
N THR A 150 2.91 -1.94 4.21
CA THR A 150 2.36 -2.32 5.52
C THR A 150 2.12 -3.82 5.54
N HIS A 151 2.65 -4.50 6.55
CA HIS A 151 2.46 -5.94 6.71
C HIS A 151 1.01 -6.27 7.09
N SER A 152 0.43 -7.29 6.46
CA SER A 152 -0.88 -7.80 6.90
C SER A 152 -0.82 -8.29 8.35
N ARG A 153 -1.94 -8.23 9.04
CA ARG A 153 -2.10 -8.80 10.37
C ARG A 153 -1.95 -10.33 10.37
N SER A 154 -2.33 -10.98 9.27
CA SER A 154 -2.26 -12.42 9.08
C SER A 154 -0.99 -12.80 8.33
N ASN A 155 -0.26 -13.79 8.84
CA ASN A 155 0.82 -14.38 8.07
C ASN A 155 0.23 -15.29 6.98
N PRO A 156 0.76 -15.26 5.76
CA PRO A 156 0.33 -16.17 4.71
C PRO A 156 0.75 -17.60 5.09
N ILE A 157 -0.17 -18.54 4.86
CA ILE A 157 0.11 -19.96 4.97
C ILE A 157 0.29 -20.49 3.55
N SER A 158 1.33 -21.30 3.30
CA SER A 158 1.47 -21.92 1.98
C SER A 158 0.26 -22.80 1.69
N ALA A 159 -0.21 -22.79 0.45
CA ALA A 159 -1.35 -23.60 0.02
C ALA A 159 -1.18 -25.09 0.41
N ALA A 160 0.04 -25.62 0.25
CA ALA A 160 0.35 -27.00 0.66
C ALA A 160 0.11 -27.27 2.16
N LYS A 161 0.56 -26.36 3.04
CA LYS A 161 0.34 -26.52 4.49
C LYS A 161 -1.13 -26.40 4.87
N SER A 162 -1.86 -25.49 4.23
CA SER A 162 -3.28 -25.32 4.51
C SER A 162 -4.09 -26.54 4.04
N LEU A 163 -3.84 -27.02 2.84
CA LEU A 163 -4.43 -28.25 2.33
C LEU A 163 -4.14 -29.45 3.24
N GLU A 164 -2.87 -29.64 3.65
CA GLU A 164 -2.48 -30.69 4.59
C GLU A 164 -3.28 -30.61 5.90
N TYR A 165 -3.43 -29.41 6.45
CA TYR A 165 -4.19 -29.18 7.69
C TYR A 165 -5.66 -29.57 7.55
N TYR A 166 -6.34 -29.11 6.50
CA TYR A 166 -7.76 -29.42 6.30
C TYR A 166 -7.99 -30.86 5.88
N CYS A 167 -7.11 -31.49 5.11
CA CYS A 167 -7.15 -32.92 4.85
C CYS A 167 -7.08 -33.74 6.15
N LYS A 168 -6.15 -33.43 7.03
CA LYS A 168 -6.05 -34.07 8.36
C LYS A 168 -7.33 -33.86 9.20
N ALA A 169 -7.93 -32.67 9.12
CA ALA A 169 -9.16 -32.37 9.83
C ALA A 169 -10.34 -33.20 9.31
N VAL A 170 -10.47 -33.36 7.99
CA VAL A 170 -11.50 -34.24 7.37
C VAL A 170 -11.26 -35.69 7.74
N ILE A 171 -10.04 -36.22 7.55
CA ILE A 171 -9.69 -37.59 7.91
C ILE A 171 -10.03 -37.89 9.36
N LYS A 172 -9.64 -36.99 10.28
CA LYS A 172 -9.93 -37.16 11.70
C LYS A 172 -11.42 -37.25 12.03
N VAL A 173 -12.24 -36.38 11.39
CA VAL A 173 -13.69 -36.38 11.65
C VAL A 173 -14.34 -37.58 11.00
N VAL A 174 -13.98 -37.98 9.79
CA VAL A 174 -14.50 -39.18 9.14
C VAL A 174 -14.18 -40.41 9.96
N ASN A 175 -12.93 -40.62 10.38
CA ASN A 175 -12.55 -41.76 11.22
C ASN A 175 -13.25 -41.78 12.59
N SER A 176 -13.72 -40.64 13.10
CA SER A 176 -14.51 -40.61 14.34
C SER A 176 -15.98 -40.98 14.16
N VAL A 177 -16.47 -41.01 12.92
CA VAL A 177 -17.86 -41.27 12.56
C VAL A 177 -18.00 -42.65 11.91
N ASP A 178 -17.07 -42.95 11.00
CA ASP A 178 -16.98 -44.21 10.27
C ASP A 178 -15.49 -44.58 10.11
N ASP A 179 -15.01 -45.49 10.96
CA ASP A 179 -13.63 -45.99 10.95
C ASP A 179 -13.38 -47.05 9.88
N SER A 180 -14.44 -47.54 9.21
CA SER A 180 -14.35 -48.48 8.10
C SER A 180 -14.04 -47.81 6.72
N MET A 181 -14.20 -46.50 6.62
CA MET A 181 -13.94 -45.79 5.39
C MET A 181 -12.42 -45.63 5.14
N GLU A 182 -11.91 -46.28 4.10
CA GLU A 182 -10.52 -46.16 3.71
C GLU A 182 -10.29 -44.82 2.99
N LEU A 183 -9.62 -43.87 3.67
CA LEU A 183 -9.20 -42.59 3.08
C LEU A 183 -7.73 -42.65 2.63
N PRO A 184 -7.34 -41.95 1.56
CA PRO A 184 -5.97 -41.94 1.09
C PRO A 184 -5.03 -41.31 2.13
N GLU A 185 -3.86 -41.97 2.32
CA GLU A 185 -2.81 -41.42 3.14
C GLU A 185 -2.25 -40.12 2.52
N LEU A 186 -1.90 -39.17 3.37
CA LEU A 186 -1.26 -37.94 2.93
C LEU A 186 0.19 -38.20 2.50
N PRO A 187 0.62 -37.62 1.37
CA PRO A 187 1.97 -37.86 0.85
C PRO A 187 3.04 -37.38 1.83
N LYS A 188 4.08 -38.19 2.02
CA LYS A 188 5.24 -37.84 2.86
C LYS A 188 6.00 -36.64 2.30
N GLU A 189 6.08 -36.52 0.97
CA GLU A 189 6.61 -35.35 0.30
C GLU A 189 5.57 -34.24 0.27
N LYS A 190 5.87 -33.12 0.96
CA LYS A 190 4.98 -31.95 1.08
C LYS A 190 4.99 -31.05 -0.17
N LYS A 191 5.04 -31.64 -1.36
CA LYS A 191 4.92 -30.91 -2.63
C LYS A 191 3.44 -30.50 -2.85
N TYR A 192 3.23 -29.27 -3.30
CA TYR A 192 1.91 -28.72 -3.56
C TYR A 192 1.04 -29.64 -4.45
N SER A 193 1.60 -30.11 -5.56
CA SER A 193 0.88 -30.99 -6.50
C SER A 193 0.40 -32.29 -5.86
N SER A 194 1.26 -32.95 -5.08
CA SER A 194 0.93 -34.24 -4.43
C SER A 194 -0.15 -34.05 -3.35
N ILE A 195 -0.08 -33.00 -2.56
CA ILE A 195 -1.09 -32.70 -1.53
C ILE A 195 -2.41 -32.26 -2.16
N MET A 196 -2.39 -31.50 -3.26
CA MET A 196 -3.59 -31.10 -3.99
C MET A 196 -4.32 -32.32 -4.57
N THR A 197 -3.59 -33.27 -5.15
CA THR A 197 -4.17 -34.52 -5.65
C THR A 197 -4.80 -35.32 -4.50
N ALA A 198 -4.09 -35.50 -3.39
CA ALA A 198 -4.64 -36.18 -2.20
C ALA A 198 -5.90 -35.48 -1.66
N ALA A 199 -5.91 -34.15 -1.60
CA ALA A 199 -7.08 -33.38 -1.15
C ALA A 199 -8.30 -33.60 -2.05
N LYS A 200 -8.13 -33.58 -3.36
CA LYS A 200 -9.23 -33.87 -4.32
C LYS A 200 -9.72 -35.31 -4.19
N THR A 201 -8.82 -36.27 -4.00
CA THR A 201 -9.19 -37.66 -3.81
C THR A 201 -9.99 -37.84 -2.51
N ILE A 202 -9.55 -37.23 -1.39
CA ILE A 202 -10.28 -37.26 -0.10
C ILE A 202 -11.70 -36.71 -0.28
N VAL A 203 -11.84 -35.56 -0.95
CA VAL A 203 -13.18 -34.99 -1.23
C VAL A 203 -14.04 -35.97 -2.01
N ALA A 204 -13.51 -36.53 -3.11
CA ALA A 204 -14.25 -37.47 -3.96
C ALA A 204 -14.65 -38.74 -3.21
N THR A 205 -13.75 -39.31 -2.38
CA THR A 205 -14.02 -40.52 -1.60
C THR A 205 -15.12 -40.27 -0.55
N VAL A 206 -15.06 -39.15 0.18
CA VAL A 206 -16.08 -38.83 1.20
C VAL A 206 -17.43 -38.50 0.55
N GLU A 207 -17.46 -37.83 -0.61
CA GLU A 207 -18.71 -37.53 -1.33
C GLU A 207 -19.37 -38.74 -1.96
N ALA A 208 -18.62 -39.79 -2.24
CA ALA A 208 -19.17 -41.03 -2.77
C ALA A 208 -20.08 -41.76 -1.77
N ASP A 209 -19.86 -41.55 -0.45
CA ASP A 209 -20.76 -41.99 0.59
C ASP A 209 -21.63 -40.84 1.12
N ALA A 210 -22.86 -40.78 0.62
CA ALA A 210 -23.81 -39.72 0.98
C ALA A 210 -24.23 -39.75 2.45
N ALA A 211 -24.14 -40.89 3.14
CA ALA A 211 -24.49 -41.00 4.54
C ALA A 211 -23.46 -40.24 5.39
N THR A 212 -22.20 -40.54 5.22
CA THR A 212 -21.08 -39.87 5.93
C THR A 212 -20.91 -38.39 5.51
N ALA A 213 -21.02 -38.09 4.20
CA ALA A 213 -20.86 -36.72 3.71
C ALA A 213 -21.91 -35.73 4.26
N ASN A 214 -23.14 -36.17 4.52
CA ASN A 214 -24.21 -35.33 5.04
C ASN A 214 -24.22 -35.17 6.57
N MET A 215 -23.37 -35.88 7.30
CA MET A 215 -23.23 -35.69 8.76
C MET A 215 -22.71 -34.25 9.03
N PRO A 216 -23.36 -33.48 9.92
CA PRO A 216 -23.04 -32.06 10.10
C PRO A 216 -21.56 -31.76 10.33
N ALA A 217 -20.89 -32.55 11.15
CA ALA A 217 -19.47 -32.38 11.47
C ALA A 217 -18.54 -32.68 10.28
N VAL A 218 -18.85 -33.70 9.45
CA VAL A 218 -18.12 -34.06 8.26
C VAL A 218 -18.36 -33.01 7.18
N LYS A 219 -19.62 -32.63 6.95
CA LYS A 219 -20.02 -31.63 5.94
C LYS A 219 -19.33 -30.29 6.17
N GLU A 220 -19.25 -29.82 7.41
CA GLU A 220 -18.53 -28.56 7.75
C GLU A 220 -17.06 -28.63 7.33
N ARG A 221 -16.35 -29.70 7.71
CA ARG A 221 -14.93 -29.87 7.41
C ARG A 221 -14.67 -30.11 5.91
N LEU A 222 -15.56 -30.83 5.26
CA LEU A 222 -15.51 -31.07 3.82
C LEU A 222 -15.67 -29.77 3.02
N ASN A 223 -16.61 -28.92 3.41
CA ASN A 223 -16.80 -27.61 2.79
C ASN A 223 -15.55 -26.72 2.99
N MET A 224 -14.97 -26.69 4.17
CA MET A 224 -13.71 -25.96 4.42
C MET A 224 -12.57 -26.47 3.54
N LEU A 225 -12.45 -27.79 3.32
CA LEU A 225 -11.44 -28.37 2.43
C LEU A 225 -11.68 -27.97 0.97
N LYS A 226 -12.94 -27.99 0.50
CA LYS A 226 -13.30 -27.56 -0.87
C LYS A 226 -13.00 -26.10 -1.11
N GLU A 227 -13.35 -25.22 -0.18
CA GLU A 227 -13.01 -23.79 -0.24
C GLU A 227 -11.49 -23.59 -0.29
N THR A 228 -10.75 -24.35 0.54
CA THR A 228 -9.29 -24.31 0.55
C THR A 228 -8.67 -24.76 -0.78
N ILE A 229 -9.24 -25.80 -1.44
CA ILE A 229 -8.82 -26.26 -2.76
C ILE A 229 -9.04 -25.14 -3.78
N SER A 230 -10.22 -24.53 -3.81
CA SER A 230 -10.56 -23.43 -4.73
C SER A 230 -9.63 -22.24 -4.54
N ASP A 231 -9.37 -21.84 -3.28
CA ASP A 231 -8.46 -20.75 -2.96
C ASP A 231 -7.00 -21.06 -3.35
N ALA A 232 -6.56 -22.30 -3.15
CA ALA A 232 -5.23 -22.75 -3.52
C ALA A 232 -4.99 -22.72 -5.03
N GLU A 233 -6.02 -23.06 -5.84
CA GLU A 233 -5.96 -23.01 -7.29
C GLU A 233 -5.93 -21.57 -7.83
N THR A 234 -6.65 -20.66 -7.18
CA THR A 234 -6.79 -19.28 -7.67
C THR A 234 -5.71 -18.34 -7.14
N ARG A 235 -5.24 -18.50 -5.92
CA ARG A 235 -4.40 -17.52 -5.20
C ARG A 235 -3.00 -18.01 -4.85
N GLY A 236 -2.74 -19.32 -4.85
CA GLY A 236 -1.43 -19.92 -4.52
C GLY A 236 -0.97 -19.75 -3.07
N VAL A 237 -1.60 -18.84 -2.31
CA VAL A 237 -1.35 -18.55 -0.89
C VAL A 237 -2.68 -18.32 -0.19
N ILE A 238 -2.85 -18.93 0.98
CA ILE A 238 -4.09 -18.83 1.77
C ILE A 238 -3.84 -17.91 2.96
N SER A 239 -4.68 -16.90 3.10
CA SER A 239 -4.65 -15.97 4.22
C SER A 239 -6.07 -15.60 4.64
N LYS A 240 -6.25 -15.31 5.96
CA LYS A 240 -7.49 -14.72 6.48
C LYS A 240 -7.73 -13.30 5.94
N ASP A 241 -6.71 -12.69 5.36
CA ASP A 241 -6.75 -11.38 4.75
C ASP A 241 -6.81 -11.54 3.23
N GLU A 242 -8.01 -11.49 2.68
CA GLU A 242 -8.29 -11.78 1.27
C GLU A 242 -7.77 -10.73 0.31
N ASP A 243 -7.58 -9.48 0.78
CA ASP A 243 -7.10 -8.37 -0.03
C ASP A 243 -5.57 -8.22 0.02
N ALA A 244 -4.90 -8.80 1.03
CA ALA A 244 -3.45 -8.75 1.12
C ALA A 244 -2.79 -9.61 0.05
N ARG A 245 -1.66 -9.13 -0.49
CA ARG A 245 -0.86 -9.82 -1.51
C ARG A 245 0.62 -9.71 -1.20
N THR A 246 1.38 -10.63 -1.80
CA THR A 246 2.84 -10.58 -1.72
C THR A 246 3.37 -9.51 -2.65
N GLY A 247 4.07 -8.55 -2.09
CA GLY A 247 4.85 -7.55 -2.80
C GLY A 247 6.35 -7.77 -2.62
N HIS A 248 7.16 -7.19 -3.50
CA HIS A 248 8.61 -7.29 -3.45
C HIS A 248 9.22 -5.92 -3.20
N LYS A 249 10.13 -5.83 -2.22
CA LYS A 249 10.96 -4.64 -1.96
C LYS A 249 12.23 -4.66 -2.82
N THR A 250 12.83 -5.84 -2.93
CA THR A 250 14.01 -6.12 -3.74
C THR A 250 13.86 -7.50 -4.39
N ALA A 251 14.81 -7.90 -5.23
CA ALA A 251 14.84 -9.24 -5.83
C ALA A 251 14.83 -10.38 -4.78
N HIS A 252 15.30 -10.10 -3.56
CA HIS A 252 15.47 -11.09 -2.49
C HIS A 252 14.59 -10.82 -1.26
N SER A 253 13.84 -9.72 -1.24
CA SER A 253 13.01 -9.31 -0.09
C SER A 253 11.57 -9.08 -0.51
N SER A 254 10.67 -9.82 0.12
CA SER A 254 9.22 -9.70 -0.09
C SER A 254 8.50 -9.40 1.22
N PHE A 255 7.27 -8.93 1.12
CA PHE A 255 6.34 -8.74 2.22
C PHE A 255 4.96 -9.22 1.80
N PHE A 256 4.14 -9.58 2.76
CA PHE A 256 2.73 -9.91 2.54
C PHE A 256 1.87 -8.83 3.19
N GLY A 257 1.06 -8.12 2.41
CA GLY A 257 0.25 -7.02 2.92
C GLY A 257 -0.19 -6.03 1.86
N TYR A 258 -0.03 -4.76 2.17
CA TYR A 258 -0.53 -3.63 1.41
C TYR A 258 0.57 -2.63 1.07
N LYS A 259 0.33 -1.83 0.04
CA LYS A 259 1.11 -0.64 -0.28
C LYS A 259 0.24 0.60 -0.10
N THR A 260 0.83 1.65 0.45
CA THR A 260 0.23 2.98 0.45
C THR A 260 1.11 3.88 -0.38
N HIS A 261 0.60 4.33 -1.50
CA HIS A 261 1.24 5.29 -2.39
C HIS A 261 0.89 6.69 -1.88
N ILE A 262 1.89 7.54 -1.71
CA ILE A 262 1.76 8.82 -1.05
C ILE A 262 2.32 9.92 -1.96
N ALA A 263 1.59 11.02 -2.10
CA ALA A 263 2.09 12.29 -2.58
C ALA A 263 2.20 13.25 -1.39
N MET A 264 3.34 13.92 -1.26
CA MET A 264 3.68 14.79 -0.13
C MET A 264 4.31 16.08 -0.64
N SER A 265 3.90 17.22 -0.12
CA SER A 265 4.51 18.51 -0.46
C SER A 265 5.93 18.65 0.07
N ASP A 266 6.66 19.67 -0.38
CA ASP A 266 8.01 19.97 0.09
C ASP A 266 8.05 20.34 1.59
N GLU A 267 6.95 20.88 2.12
CA GLU A 267 6.73 21.15 3.55
C GLU A 267 6.47 19.89 4.38
N ARG A 268 6.42 18.71 3.75
CA ARG A 268 6.18 17.39 4.34
C ARG A 268 4.73 17.20 4.81
N ILE A 269 3.77 17.78 4.11
CA ILE A 269 2.34 17.55 4.28
C ILE A 269 1.90 16.54 3.20
N ILE A 270 1.25 15.45 3.58
CA ILE A 270 0.72 14.47 2.64
C ILE A 270 -0.54 15.06 2.00
N THR A 271 -0.53 15.17 0.67
CA THR A 271 -1.58 15.81 -0.13
C THR A 271 -2.48 14.81 -0.82
N ALA A 272 -1.99 13.60 -1.05
CA ALA A 272 -2.78 12.50 -1.58
C ALA A 272 -2.23 11.15 -1.10
N ALA A 273 -3.11 10.16 -1.03
CA ALA A 273 -2.71 8.78 -0.81
C ALA A 273 -3.68 7.81 -1.50
N THR A 274 -3.15 6.64 -1.89
CA THR A 274 -3.92 5.52 -2.41
C THR A 274 -3.42 4.22 -1.78
N VAL A 275 -4.30 3.41 -1.25
CA VAL A 275 -3.97 2.11 -0.66
C VAL A 275 -4.26 1.01 -1.67
N THR A 276 -3.32 0.11 -1.87
CA THR A 276 -3.44 -1.04 -2.78
C THR A 276 -2.96 -2.32 -2.11
N SER A 277 -3.29 -3.46 -2.72
CA SER A 277 -2.64 -4.72 -2.36
C SER A 277 -1.15 -4.71 -2.75
N GLY A 278 -0.34 -5.53 -2.05
CA GLY A 278 1.12 -5.46 -2.10
C GLY A 278 1.77 -5.66 -3.45
N GLU A 279 1.12 -6.34 -4.40
CA GLU A 279 1.67 -6.66 -5.74
C GLU A 279 1.55 -5.50 -6.74
N LYS A 280 0.73 -4.48 -6.45
CA LYS A 280 0.50 -3.38 -7.41
C LYS A 280 1.75 -2.56 -7.66
N GLY A 281 1.92 -2.16 -8.93
CA GLY A 281 3.06 -1.33 -9.36
C GLY A 281 2.92 0.13 -8.94
N ASP A 282 4.02 0.73 -8.50
CA ASP A 282 4.02 2.09 -7.94
C ASP A 282 3.77 3.14 -9.01
N GLY A 283 4.43 3.03 -10.17
CA GLY A 283 4.32 4.02 -11.25
C GLY A 283 2.91 4.23 -11.79
N GLN A 284 2.07 3.20 -11.74
CA GLN A 284 0.68 3.26 -12.21
C GLN A 284 -0.22 4.15 -11.35
N GLN A 285 0.20 4.44 -10.11
CA GLN A 285 -0.59 5.24 -9.18
C GLN A 285 -0.34 6.75 -9.31
N LEU A 286 0.68 7.16 -10.07
CA LEU A 286 1.06 8.57 -10.20
C LEU A 286 -0.08 9.47 -10.71
N PRO A 287 -0.81 9.13 -11.78
CA PRO A 287 -1.89 9.99 -12.28
C PRO A 287 -2.98 10.23 -11.24
N GLU A 288 -3.35 9.18 -10.49
CA GLU A 288 -4.37 9.28 -9.43
C GLU A 288 -3.90 10.14 -8.25
N LEU A 289 -2.62 10.02 -7.86
CA LEU A 289 -2.05 10.83 -6.79
C LEU A 289 -2.00 12.32 -7.15
N ILE A 290 -1.68 12.65 -8.40
CA ILE A 290 -1.69 14.03 -8.90
C ILE A 290 -3.11 14.58 -8.85
N LYS A 291 -4.06 13.87 -9.46
CA LYS A 291 -5.47 14.24 -9.46
C LYS A 291 -6.01 14.52 -8.05
N LYS A 292 -5.78 13.60 -7.10
CA LYS A 292 -6.20 13.78 -5.71
C LYS A 292 -5.51 14.95 -5.01
N THR A 293 -4.24 15.22 -5.33
CA THR A 293 -3.52 16.39 -4.81
C THR A 293 -4.15 17.69 -5.28
N GLU A 294 -4.49 17.79 -6.57
CA GLU A 294 -5.16 18.94 -7.16
C GLU A 294 -6.59 19.11 -6.61
N GLU A 295 -7.34 18.01 -6.47
CA GLU A 295 -8.65 18.02 -5.83
C GLU A 295 -8.60 18.41 -4.33
N ALA A 296 -7.47 18.23 -3.67
CA ALA A 296 -7.25 18.70 -2.30
C ALA A 296 -6.91 20.21 -2.24
N GLY A 297 -6.72 20.88 -3.40
CA GLY A 297 -6.49 22.32 -3.51
C GLY A 297 -5.03 22.73 -3.69
N MET A 298 -4.11 21.81 -3.93
CA MET A 298 -2.70 22.11 -4.20
C MET A 298 -2.40 21.95 -5.69
N GLU A 299 -1.93 23.01 -6.35
CA GLU A 299 -1.42 22.96 -7.72
C GLU A 299 -0.07 22.24 -7.78
N VAL A 300 0.16 21.46 -8.86
CA VAL A 300 1.37 20.67 -9.04
C VAL A 300 2.16 21.09 -10.28
N ASP A 301 3.35 21.65 -10.09
CA ASP A 301 4.28 22.01 -11.18
C ASP A 301 5.43 21.00 -11.30
N SER A 302 5.86 20.42 -10.19
CA SER A 302 7.01 19.51 -10.13
C SER A 302 6.74 18.26 -9.31
N ILE A 303 7.19 17.13 -9.83
CA ILE A 303 7.02 15.81 -9.23
C ILE A 303 8.40 15.21 -9.00
N VAL A 304 8.70 14.81 -7.78
CA VAL A 304 9.94 14.11 -7.41
C VAL A 304 9.59 12.67 -7.06
N ALA A 305 10.18 11.73 -7.78
CA ALA A 305 9.85 10.32 -7.60
C ALA A 305 11.07 9.42 -7.82
N ASP A 306 10.93 8.13 -7.50
CA ASP A 306 11.95 7.13 -7.80
C ASP A 306 11.83 6.65 -9.27
N LYS A 307 12.74 5.74 -9.65
CA LYS A 307 12.78 5.19 -11.02
C LYS A 307 11.53 4.37 -11.41
N ALA A 308 10.73 3.91 -10.47
CA ALA A 308 9.51 3.14 -10.75
C ALA A 308 8.44 4.02 -11.41
N TYR A 309 8.51 5.32 -11.20
CA TYR A 309 7.56 6.30 -11.74
C TYR A 309 7.96 6.87 -13.10
N SER A 310 9.17 6.54 -13.63
CA SER A 310 9.68 7.05 -14.93
C SER A 310 9.18 6.25 -16.14
N SER A 311 7.95 5.74 -16.10
CA SER A 311 7.36 5.07 -17.25
C SER A 311 7.13 6.07 -18.41
N LYS A 312 7.06 5.53 -19.64
CA LYS A 312 6.78 6.36 -20.83
C LYS A 312 5.46 7.13 -20.68
N GLU A 313 4.43 6.48 -20.14
CA GLU A 313 3.12 7.07 -19.93
C GLU A 313 3.17 8.22 -18.92
N ASN A 314 3.90 8.05 -17.82
CA ASN A 314 4.04 9.08 -16.80
C ASN A 314 4.86 10.28 -17.32
N LEU A 315 5.91 10.04 -18.12
CA LEU A 315 6.67 11.12 -18.75
C LEU A 315 5.80 11.91 -19.73
N LYS A 316 5.02 11.19 -20.55
CA LYS A 316 4.09 11.80 -21.51
C LYS A 316 3.01 12.60 -20.78
N MET A 317 2.37 12.03 -19.76
CA MET A 317 1.35 12.69 -18.94
C MET A 317 1.90 13.97 -18.28
N ALA A 318 3.10 13.92 -17.69
CA ALA A 318 3.73 15.09 -17.09
C ALA A 318 3.97 16.19 -18.12
N LYS A 319 4.45 15.83 -19.32
CA LYS A 319 4.67 16.78 -20.42
C LYS A 319 3.36 17.42 -20.90
N GLU A 320 2.31 16.63 -21.09
CA GLU A 320 0.99 17.11 -21.54
C GLU A 320 0.35 18.07 -20.54
N ASN A 321 0.62 17.90 -19.24
CA ASN A 321 0.12 18.78 -18.18
C ASN A 321 1.11 19.89 -17.77
N ASN A 322 2.17 20.10 -18.53
CA ASN A 322 3.22 21.08 -18.24
C ASN A 322 3.91 20.88 -16.86
N MET A 323 3.96 19.64 -16.37
CA MET A 323 4.59 19.29 -15.11
C MET A 323 6.02 18.76 -15.34
N ARG A 324 6.92 19.04 -14.41
CA ARG A 324 8.30 18.51 -14.39
C ARG A 324 8.38 17.21 -13.60
N LEU A 325 8.61 16.08 -14.27
CA LEU A 325 8.81 14.79 -13.57
C LEU A 325 10.31 14.53 -13.33
N SER A 326 10.76 14.73 -12.12
CA SER A 326 12.11 14.38 -11.66
C SER A 326 12.13 12.94 -11.16
N ALA A 327 12.28 11.99 -12.07
CA ALA A 327 12.45 10.56 -11.80
C ALA A 327 13.54 9.98 -12.69
N ARG A 328 14.49 9.23 -12.13
CA ARG A 328 15.57 8.62 -12.91
C ARG A 328 15.02 7.52 -13.81
N LEU A 329 15.46 7.48 -15.05
CA LEU A 329 15.16 6.39 -15.95
C LEU A 329 15.78 5.07 -15.46
N SER A 330 15.16 3.95 -15.82
CA SER A 330 15.74 2.63 -15.54
C SER A 330 17.04 2.46 -16.33
N SER A 331 18.00 1.74 -15.77
CA SER A 331 19.31 1.47 -16.40
C SER A 331 19.20 0.79 -17.78
N VAL A 332 18.08 0.09 -18.03
CA VAL A 332 17.78 -0.53 -19.33
C VAL A 332 17.52 0.51 -20.42
N ILE A 333 16.90 1.64 -20.04
CA ILE A 333 16.56 2.74 -20.96
C ILE A 333 17.72 3.73 -21.05
N ASP A 334 18.36 4.03 -19.93
CA ASP A 334 19.48 4.99 -19.83
C ASP A 334 20.74 4.52 -20.59
N GLY A 335 20.82 3.24 -20.94
CA GLY A 335 21.94 2.68 -21.72
C GLY A 335 23.12 2.20 -20.87
N ASN A 336 23.06 2.39 -19.55
CA ASN A 336 24.05 1.87 -18.58
C ASN A 336 23.88 0.35 -18.38
N ARG A 337 23.91 -0.40 -19.50
CA ARG A 337 24.01 -1.86 -19.41
C ARG A 337 25.42 -2.24 -18.95
N THR A 338 25.47 -3.15 -18.01
CA THR A 338 26.72 -3.77 -17.50
C THR A 338 27.45 -4.66 -18.50
N ASN A 339 27.16 -4.56 -19.80
CA ASN A 339 27.95 -5.26 -20.81
C ASN A 339 29.33 -4.60 -20.88
N LYS A 340 30.30 -5.24 -20.30
CA LYS A 340 31.71 -4.83 -20.24
C LYS A 340 32.36 -4.69 -21.61
N LEU A 341 31.74 -5.20 -22.68
CA LEU A 341 32.29 -5.22 -24.01
C LEU A 341 31.41 -4.39 -24.97
N PRO A 342 31.92 -3.35 -25.63
CA PRO A 342 31.17 -2.48 -26.52
C PRO A 342 30.83 -3.21 -27.84
N PHE A 343 29.55 -3.11 -28.25
CA PHE A 343 29.15 -3.46 -29.62
C PHE A 343 29.12 -2.17 -30.43
N GLU A 344 29.72 -2.19 -31.61
CA GLU A 344 29.83 -0.99 -32.47
C GLU A 344 28.83 -1.05 -33.62
N TYR A 345 28.19 0.08 -33.92
CA TYR A 345 27.25 0.17 -35.02
C TYR A 345 27.98 0.51 -36.32
N ASN A 346 27.84 -0.39 -37.29
CA ASN A 346 28.30 -0.17 -38.68
C ASN A 346 27.19 0.48 -39.47
N LYS A 347 27.40 1.73 -39.87
CA LYS A 347 26.41 2.53 -40.61
C LYS A 347 26.17 2.00 -42.02
N ASP A 348 27.18 1.49 -42.70
CA ASP A 348 27.08 1.04 -44.07
C ASP A 348 26.29 -0.27 -44.18
N ALA A 349 26.49 -1.18 -43.22
CA ALA A 349 25.76 -2.43 -43.16
C ALA A 349 24.41 -2.30 -42.42
N ASP A 350 24.15 -1.20 -41.73
CA ASP A 350 23.01 -1.00 -40.83
C ASP A 350 22.85 -2.14 -39.77
N LEU A 351 23.99 -2.65 -39.30
CA LEU A 351 24.10 -3.76 -38.36
C LEU A 351 25.17 -3.47 -37.31
N TYR A 352 25.10 -4.21 -36.18
CA TYR A 352 26.09 -4.12 -35.12
C TYR A 352 27.24 -5.12 -35.31
N VAL A 353 28.45 -4.69 -35.00
CA VAL A 353 29.67 -5.50 -34.89
C VAL A 353 29.90 -5.86 -33.44
N CYS A 354 30.14 -7.12 -33.13
CA CYS A 354 30.45 -7.57 -31.78
C CYS A 354 31.93 -7.24 -31.42
N PRO A 355 32.32 -7.25 -30.12
CA PRO A 355 33.67 -6.94 -29.67
C PRO A 355 34.75 -7.81 -30.29
N ALA A 356 34.42 -9.00 -30.81
CA ALA A 356 35.33 -9.88 -31.54
C ALA A 356 35.37 -9.59 -33.06
N GLY A 357 34.79 -8.48 -33.53
CA GLY A 357 34.84 -8.07 -34.93
C GLY A 357 33.80 -8.75 -35.84
N HIS A 358 32.85 -9.51 -35.31
CA HIS A 358 31.86 -10.18 -36.17
C HIS A 358 30.59 -9.31 -36.32
N LEU A 359 30.16 -9.09 -37.58
CA LEU A 359 28.92 -8.42 -37.93
C LEU A 359 27.71 -9.31 -37.56
N ALA A 360 26.62 -8.70 -37.12
CA ALA A 360 25.33 -9.38 -36.99
C ALA A 360 24.87 -9.94 -38.33
N LYS A 361 24.19 -11.09 -38.33
CA LYS A 361 23.65 -11.70 -39.56
C LYS A 361 22.39 -11.00 -40.06
N TRP A 362 21.55 -10.57 -39.16
CA TRP A 362 20.28 -9.92 -39.44
C TRP A 362 19.74 -9.18 -38.20
N LYS A 363 18.73 -8.35 -38.40
CA LYS A 363 18.04 -7.64 -37.33
C LYS A 363 16.52 -7.84 -37.42
N GLU A 364 15.86 -7.78 -36.31
CA GLU A 364 14.41 -7.84 -36.17
C GLU A 364 13.90 -6.69 -35.33
N MET A 365 12.87 -6.02 -35.82
CA MET A 365 12.21 -4.95 -35.08
C MET A 365 11.01 -5.52 -34.30
N ASN A 366 11.13 -5.58 -33.01
CA ASN A 366 10.04 -5.93 -32.11
C ASN A 366 9.20 -4.70 -31.80
N ASN A 367 8.16 -4.51 -32.61
CA ASN A 367 7.25 -3.38 -32.43
C ASN A 367 6.21 -3.71 -31.35
N ARG A 368 6.25 -2.98 -30.23
CA ARG A 368 5.41 -3.20 -29.04
C ARG A 368 4.37 -2.10 -28.83
N LYS A 369 3.89 -1.47 -29.92
CA LYS A 369 2.91 -0.38 -29.85
C LYS A 369 1.62 -0.75 -29.06
N ASN A 370 1.23 -2.02 -29.11
CA ASN A 370 0.02 -2.54 -28.45
C ASN A 370 0.32 -3.46 -27.25
N ASP A 371 1.54 -3.41 -26.69
CA ASP A 371 1.88 -4.24 -25.52
C ASP A 371 1.17 -3.68 -24.27
N LYS A 372 0.27 -4.49 -23.69
CA LYS A 372 -0.43 -4.16 -22.42
C LYS A 372 0.53 -3.83 -21.26
N ARG A 373 1.82 -4.18 -21.38
CA ARG A 373 2.86 -3.86 -20.38
C ARG A 373 3.63 -2.59 -20.72
N HIS A 374 3.20 -1.84 -21.73
CA HIS A 374 3.77 -0.55 -22.16
C HIS A 374 5.30 -0.58 -22.34
N ARG A 375 5.85 -1.72 -22.77
CA ARG A 375 7.29 -1.87 -22.99
C ARG A 375 7.72 -1.16 -24.27
N ASN A 376 8.91 -0.57 -24.25
CA ASN A 376 9.48 0.05 -25.42
C ASN A 376 9.68 -0.96 -26.56
N SER A 377 9.52 -0.49 -27.79
CA SER A 377 9.95 -1.25 -28.97
C SER A 377 11.47 -1.46 -28.93
N SER A 378 11.96 -2.53 -29.54
CA SER A 378 13.37 -2.82 -29.55
C SER A 378 13.80 -3.39 -30.91
N ILE A 379 15.04 -3.12 -31.30
CA ILE A 379 15.68 -3.78 -32.42
C ILE A 379 16.62 -4.84 -31.84
N THR A 380 16.45 -6.08 -32.27
CA THR A 380 17.27 -7.22 -31.86
C THR A 380 18.15 -7.63 -33.03
N TYR A 381 19.46 -7.63 -32.81
CA TYR A 381 20.49 -8.05 -33.75
C TYR A 381 20.93 -9.47 -33.42
N TYR A 382 20.99 -10.34 -34.41
CA TYR A 382 21.31 -11.77 -34.26
C TYR A 382 22.70 -12.05 -34.80
N PHE A 383 23.50 -12.74 -34.00
CA PHE A 383 24.90 -13.11 -34.34
C PHE A 383 25.04 -14.60 -34.60
N ASP A 384 26.08 -14.96 -35.32
CA ASP A 384 26.43 -16.33 -35.63
C ASP A 384 26.87 -17.09 -34.37
N VAL A 385 26.04 -18.07 -33.94
CA VAL A 385 26.28 -18.84 -32.73
C VAL A 385 27.54 -19.72 -32.87
N ASP A 386 27.82 -20.23 -34.06
CA ASP A 386 28.98 -21.09 -34.27
C ASP A 386 30.30 -20.34 -34.09
N LYS A 387 30.32 -19.07 -34.52
CA LYS A 387 31.44 -18.17 -34.23
C LYS A 387 31.53 -17.82 -32.73
N CYS A 388 30.39 -17.71 -32.05
CA CYS A 388 30.36 -17.41 -30.61
C CYS A 388 30.88 -18.59 -29.75
N LYS A 389 30.66 -19.83 -30.17
CA LYS A 389 31.12 -21.04 -29.46
C LYS A 389 32.69 -21.10 -29.36
N VAL A 390 33.37 -20.63 -30.39
CA VAL A 390 34.86 -20.65 -30.47
C VAL A 390 35.48 -19.28 -30.22
N CYS A 391 34.68 -18.28 -29.83
CA CYS A 391 35.14 -16.92 -29.63
C CYS A 391 36.08 -16.79 -28.42
N PRO A 392 37.25 -16.13 -28.52
CA PRO A 392 38.12 -15.88 -27.39
C PRO A 392 37.50 -14.98 -26.32
N LEU A 393 36.51 -14.15 -26.69
CA LEU A 393 35.75 -13.26 -25.80
C LEU A 393 34.41 -13.85 -25.38
N ARG A 394 34.23 -15.18 -25.41
CA ARG A 394 32.96 -15.84 -25.08
C ARG A 394 32.59 -15.69 -23.61
N GLU A 395 33.57 -15.61 -22.73
CA GLU A 395 33.34 -15.50 -21.29
C GLU A 395 32.60 -14.18 -20.94
N GLY A 396 31.46 -14.28 -20.28
CA GLY A 396 30.58 -13.14 -19.99
C GLY A 396 29.78 -12.59 -21.20
N CYS A 397 30.07 -13.07 -22.43
CA CYS A 397 29.35 -12.69 -23.65
C CYS A 397 28.40 -13.78 -24.16
N TYR A 398 28.82 -15.02 -24.27
CA TYR A 398 28.02 -16.14 -24.78
C TYR A 398 27.79 -17.19 -23.68
N LYS A 399 26.55 -17.60 -23.49
CA LYS A 399 26.23 -18.68 -22.54
C LYS A 399 26.32 -20.02 -23.27
N GLU A 400 27.11 -20.94 -22.73
CA GLU A 400 27.29 -22.28 -23.29
C GLU A 400 25.95 -23.01 -23.47
N GLY A 401 25.75 -23.66 -24.61
CA GLY A 401 24.49 -24.33 -24.97
C GLY A 401 23.37 -23.38 -25.46
N ALA A 402 23.57 -22.05 -25.51
CA ALA A 402 22.55 -21.15 -26.05
C ALA A 402 22.37 -21.33 -27.56
N LYS A 403 21.10 -21.44 -27.99
CA LYS A 403 20.76 -21.61 -29.42
C LYS A 403 20.83 -20.29 -30.22
N THR A 404 20.88 -19.15 -29.53
CA THR A 404 20.92 -17.83 -30.15
C THR A 404 21.89 -16.92 -29.39
N LYS A 405 22.57 -16.03 -30.10
CA LYS A 405 23.28 -14.88 -29.54
C LYS A 405 22.67 -13.61 -30.11
N THR A 406 22.17 -12.74 -29.23
CA THR A 406 21.49 -11.52 -29.61
C THR A 406 22.09 -10.30 -28.91
N TYR A 407 21.97 -9.14 -29.55
CA TYR A 407 22.17 -7.83 -28.97
C TYR A 407 20.93 -6.99 -29.26
N ALA A 408 20.24 -6.55 -28.24
CA ALA A 408 18.99 -5.83 -28.38
C ALA A 408 19.16 -4.37 -27.95
N ILE A 409 18.64 -3.43 -28.75
CA ILE A 409 18.60 -2.00 -28.45
C ILE A 409 17.16 -1.58 -28.24
N THR A 410 16.92 -0.91 -27.14
CA THR A 410 15.61 -0.32 -26.83
C THR A 410 15.46 0.98 -27.60
N ILE A 411 14.35 1.11 -28.35
CA ILE A 411 14.00 2.37 -29.03
C ILE A 411 13.41 3.29 -27.96
N LYS A 412 14.08 4.40 -27.72
CA LYS A 412 13.64 5.42 -26.76
C LYS A 412 12.60 6.30 -27.42
N SER A 413 11.60 6.73 -26.64
CA SER A 413 10.66 7.77 -27.09
C SER A 413 11.28 9.16 -26.94
N ASP A 414 10.67 10.17 -27.56
CA ASP A 414 11.16 11.56 -27.50
C ASP A 414 11.18 12.04 -26.05
N GLU A 415 10.14 11.71 -25.25
CA GLU A 415 10.07 12.06 -23.84
C GLU A 415 11.20 11.41 -23.01
N GLN A 416 11.59 10.19 -23.38
CA GLN A 416 12.72 9.52 -22.71
C GLN A 416 14.07 10.12 -23.09
N LEU A 417 14.22 10.58 -24.33
CA LEU A 417 15.42 11.30 -24.77
C LEU A 417 15.52 12.66 -24.05
N GLU A 418 14.44 13.42 -23.99
CA GLU A 418 14.36 14.66 -23.23
C GLU A 418 14.68 14.42 -21.74
N GLN A 419 14.18 13.33 -21.16
CA GLN A 419 14.45 12.97 -19.77
C GLN A 419 15.91 12.64 -19.52
N ILE A 420 16.62 12.03 -20.48
CA ILE A 420 18.06 11.76 -20.38
C ILE A 420 18.84 13.07 -20.28
N GLU A 421 18.48 14.07 -21.08
CA GLU A 421 19.13 15.39 -21.01
C GLU A 421 18.73 16.13 -19.73
N TYR A 422 17.47 16.07 -19.34
CA TYR A 422 17.00 16.69 -18.09
C TYR A 422 17.71 16.13 -16.86
N GLN A 423 17.99 14.82 -16.80
CA GLN A 423 18.73 14.19 -15.70
C GLN A 423 20.14 14.77 -15.45
N LYS A 424 20.73 15.43 -16.47
CA LYS A 424 22.06 16.05 -16.37
C LYS A 424 22.01 17.47 -15.79
N THR A 425 20.82 18.06 -15.68
CA THR A 425 20.65 19.43 -15.21
C THR A 425 20.82 19.56 -13.71
N GLU A 426 21.24 20.73 -13.26
CA GLU A 426 21.34 21.04 -11.83
C GLU A 426 19.97 21.06 -11.14
N GLU A 427 18.94 21.50 -11.87
CA GLU A 427 17.54 21.48 -11.40
C GLU A 427 17.12 20.06 -11.01
N PHE A 428 17.33 19.08 -11.89
CA PHE A 428 17.02 17.68 -11.62
C PHE A 428 17.74 17.17 -10.37
N ILE A 429 19.04 17.44 -10.25
CA ILE A 429 19.87 17.00 -9.12
C ILE A 429 19.33 17.59 -7.82
N ASN A 430 18.97 18.86 -7.81
CA ASN A 430 18.45 19.56 -6.64
C ASN A 430 17.06 19.03 -6.23
N LEU A 431 16.18 18.76 -7.20
CA LEU A 431 14.89 18.12 -6.94
C LEU A 431 15.06 16.69 -6.38
N GLN A 432 15.91 15.89 -6.98
CA GLN A 432 16.17 14.52 -6.50
C GLN A 432 16.73 14.46 -5.07
N ARG A 433 17.49 15.47 -4.65
CA ARG A 433 17.95 15.58 -3.25
C ARG A 433 16.80 15.69 -2.26
N LYS A 434 15.62 16.18 -2.67
CA LYS A 434 14.46 16.31 -1.77
C LYS A 434 13.82 14.96 -1.41
N ARG A 435 14.13 13.87 -2.12
CA ARG A 435 13.53 12.54 -1.88
C ARG A 435 13.68 12.04 -0.44
N TYR A 436 14.78 12.36 0.26
CA TYR A 436 14.95 11.93 1.65
C TYR A 436 13.80 12.36 2.57
N LYS A 437 13.07 13.43 2.20
CA LYS A 437 11.95 13.95 3.00
C LYS A 437 10.80 12.95 3.08
N ILE A 438 10.50 12.24 1.98
CA ILE A 438 9.42 11.24 1.99
C ILE A 438 9.86 9.95 2.69
N GLU A 439 11.13 9.57 2.61
CA GLU A 439 11.68 8.45 3.35
C GLU A 439 11.57 8.70 4.88
N ALA A 440 11.88 9.92 5.32
CA ALA A 440 11.69 10.33 6.71
C ALA A 440 10.19 10.35 7.12
N LYS A 441 9.29 10.75 6.22
CA LYS A 441 7.84 10.70 6.46
C LYS A 441 7.34 9.25 6.55
N ASN A 442 7.78 8.37 5.68
CA ASN A 442 7.47 6.94 5.73
C ASN A 442 7.94 6.29 7.05
N SER A 443 9.11 6.69 7.54
CA SER A 443 9.61 6.26 8.86
C SER A 443 8.75 6.79 10.01
N GLU A 444 8.31 8.05 9.96
CA GLU A 444 7.39 8.64 10.95
C GLU A 444 6.07 7.87 11.02
N LEU A 445 5.45 7.59 9.85
CA LEU A 445 4.19 6.84 9.79
C LEU A 445 4.33 5.44 10.41
N LYS A 446 5.41 4.73 10.10
CA LYS A 446 5.62 3.35 10.57
C LYS A 446 6.04 3.27 12.03
N ASN A 447 7.09 3.99 12.39
CA ASN A 447 7.76 3.80 13.67
C ASN A 447 7.12 4.62 14.80
N VAL A 448 6.51 5.77 14.49
CA VAL A 448 5.89 6.63 15.49
C VAL A 448 4.38 6.36 15.57
N LEU A 449 3.71 6.25 14.42
CA LEU A 449 2.24 6.14 14.35
C LEU A 449 1.73 4.71 14.12
N GLY A 450 2.63 3.71 14.12
CA GLY A 450 2.26 2.30 14.06
C GLY A 450 1.70 1.81 12.73
N TYR A 451 2.06 2.45 11.60
CA TYR A 451 1.59 2.10 10.26
C TYR A 451 2.39 0.97 9.60
N ASP A 452 3.26 0.29 10.34
CA ASP A 452 4.05 -0.84 9.83
C ASP A 452 3.22 -2.12 9.69
N ARG A 453 2.15 -2.26 10.48
CA ARG A 453 1.29 -3.45 10.49
C ARG A 453 -0.19 -3.08 10.42
N ALA A 454 -0.95 -3.82 9.59
CA ALA A 454 -2.40 -3.69 9.51
C ALA A 454 -3.06 -4.14 10.83
N LEU A 455 -3.97 -3.32 11.35
CA LEU A 455 -4.70 -3.59 12.59
C LEU A 455 -5.93 -4.48 12.36
N SER A 456 -6.40 -4.56 11.12
CA SER A 456 -7.56 -5.35 10.70
C SER A 456 -7.32 -5.93 9.31
N TYR A 457 -8.21 -6.81 8.86
CA TYR A 457 -8.18 -7.41 7.53
C TYR A 457 -8.96 -6.57 6.53
N GLY A 458 -8.56 -6.62 5.27
CA GLY A 458 -9.24 -6.03 4.14
C GLY A 458 -8.76 -4.61 3.80
N LEU A 459 -8.84 -4.29 2.50
CA LEU A 459 -8.38 -3.03 1.92
C LEU A 459 -9.03 -1.82 2.58
N SER A 460 -10.36 -1.83 2.73
CA SER A 460 -11.12 -0.73 3.36
C SER A 460 -10.70 -0.46 4.81
N CYS A 461 -10.30 -1.52 5.56
CA CYS A 461 -9.77 -1.32 6.92
C CYS A 461 -8.37 -0.69 6.89
N MET A 462 -7.58 -1.00 5.86
CA MET A 462 -6.25 -0.42 5.68
C MET A 462 -6.34 1.04 5.24
N GLU A 463 -7.29 1.39 4.35
CA GLU A 463 -7.61 2.77 3.97
C GLU A 463 -8.00 3.61 5.17
N MET A 464 -8.87 3.09 6.03
CA MET A 464 -9.27 3.77 7.27
C MET A 464 -8.10 3.96 8.24
N GLN A 465 -7.22 2.95 8.38
CA GLN A 465 -6.01 3.08 9.18
C GLN A 465 -5.09 4.15 8.59
N GLY A 466 -4.91 4.17 7.27
CA GLY A 466 -4.16 5.18 6.54
C GLY A 466 -4.72 6.59 6.74
N ALA A 467 -6.04 6.74 6.62
CA ALA A 467 -6.75 8.00 6.81
C ALA A 467 -6.44 8.66 8.16
N LEU A 468 -6.63 7.91 9.24
CA LEU A 468 -6.38 8.40 10.61
C LEU A 468 -4.90 8.68 10.86
N THR A 469 -4.01 7.83 10.34
CA THR A 469 -2.56 7.97 10.51
C THR A 469 -2.03 9.19 9.75
N ILE A 470 -2.44 9.38 8.51
CA ILE A 470 -2.05 10.52 7.68
C ILE A 470 -2.61 11.82 8.25
N PHE A 471 -3.87 11.82 8.69
CA PHE A 471 -4.48 12.97 9.35
C PHE A 471 -3.65 13.40 10.57
N ALA A 472 -3.34 12.48 11.47
CA ALA A 472 -2.52 12.75 12.66
C ALA A 472 -1.12 13.27 12.30
N ALA A 473 -0.47 12.67 11.29
CA ALA A 473 0.85 13.09 10.80
C ALA A 473 0.82 14.51 10.21
N ASN A 474 -0.20 14.82 9.41
CA ASN A 474 -0.37 16.13 8.79
C ASN A 474 -0.65 17.22 9.83
N VAL A 475 -1.60 16.99 10.75
CA VAL A 475 -1.94 17.97 11.80
C VAL A 475 -0.73 18.27 12.67
N LYS A 476 0.02 17.24 13.11
CA LYS A 476 1.28 17.44 13.86
C LYS A 476 2.30 18.26 13.06
N ARG A 477 2.38 18.02 11.74
CA ARG A 477 3.31 18.75 10.89
C ARG A 477 2.89 20.22 10.70
N ILE A 478 1.61 20.50 10.51
CA ILE A 478 1.06 21.85 10.38
C ILE A 478 1.37 22.65 11.64
N ILE A 479 1.06 22.12 12.83
CA ILE A 479 1.39 22.75 14.11
C ILE A 479 2.87 23.11 14.19
N LYS A 480 3.75 22.16 13.84
CA LYS A 480 5.19 22.39 13.87
C LYS A 480 5.64 23.48 12.87
N LEU A 481 4.99 23.58 11.71
CA LEU A 481 5.28 24.63 10.73
C LEU A 481 4.82 26.00 11.21
N MET A 482 3.64 26.08 11.83
CA MET A 482 3.12 27.33 12.40
C MET A 482 3.99 27.86 13.56
N GLN A 483 4.58 26.98 14.36
CA GLN A 483 5.49 27.35 15.44
C GLN A 483 6.85 27.88 14.94
N ASN A 484 7.24 27.56 13.70
CA ASN A 484 8.52 27.95 13.12
C ASN A 484 8.36 29.07 12.05
N ALA A 485 7.15 29.55 11.83
CA ALA A 485 6.84 30.66 10.92
C ALA A 485 6.83 31.98 11.68
#